data_a16db22c523c478ee292c61e689f17a1
#
_entry.id   a16db22c523c478ee292c61e689f17a1
#
_cell.length_a   1.000
_cell.length_b   1.000
_cell.length_c   1.000
_cell.angle_alpha   90.00
_cell.angle_beta   90.00
_cell.angle_gamma   90.00
#
_symmetry.space_group_name_H-M   'P 1'
#
loop_
_entity.id
_entity.type
_entity.pdbx_description
1 polymer ?
#
loop_
_entity_poly.entity_id
_entity_poly.type
_entity_poly.pdbx_seq_one_letter_code
_entity_poly.pdbx_strand_id
1 'polypeptide(L)'
;MQLLEKLFKLKAHGTNVRTEIVAGVTTFLTMAYIIFVNPSILAAAGMPPDAVFVATCLIAALGTASMGLYANYPIALAPGMGLNAYFAFVVVGAMGYTWQTALGAVFISGCLFLAITLFGLRELIVRGIPQSLRTAIVVGIGMFLAIIALKSAGIVVASPATLVTLGDLHKPPVAMAAIGFILIVVLDKYRVPGAILIGIVTVTVMSFFFGGNKFAGLFAAPPSIAPTFMQLDISGALKGGILNVVLVFFLVELFDATGTLMGVAKRAGLLVPGKMERFNKALLADSAAIFAGSLLGTSSTTAYAESAAGVQAGGRTGLTAVTVAVLFLACLFISPLAGVVPAYATAPALFFVACLMLRELTELNWDDSTEVVPGVVTALMMPFTYNIANGLAFGFITYAALKLFTGKAKEVHWMTWIIAAVFLAKFIYMGGE
;
A
#
# COMPACT_ATOMS: atom_id res chain seq x y z
N MET A 1 23.50 23.72 -10.21
CA MET A 1 22.41 24.68 -9.89
C MET A 1 21.51 24.94 -11.10
N GLN A 2 22.02 25.43 -12.22
CA GLN A 2 21.21 25.74 -13.42
C GLN A 2 20.45 24.53 -13.99
N LEU A 3 21.03 23.32 -14.00
CA LEU A 3 20.37 22.10 -14.48
C LEU A 3 19.17 21.73 -13.62
N LEU A 4 19.30 21.77 -12.29
CA LEU A 4 18.22 21.47 -11.35
C LEU A 4 17.07 22.48 -11.47
N GLU A 5 17.39 23.76 -11.66
CA GLU A 5 16.37 24.79 -11.90
C GLU A 5 15.62 24.53 -13.23
N LYS A 6 16.33 24.14 -14.29
CA LYS A 6 15.74 23.82 -15.59
C LYS A 6 14.79 22.61 -15.51
N LEU A 7 15.17 21.57 -14.75
CA LEU A 7 14.38 20.33 -14.61
C LEU A 7 13.17 20.52 -13.67
N PHE A 8 13.39 21.11 -12.50
CA PHE A 8 12.39 21.12 -11.43
C PHE A 8 11.67 22.45 -11.24
N LYS A 9 12.16 23.55 -11.87
CA LYS A 9 11.57 24.89 -11.78
C LYS A 9 11.41 25.35 -10.31
N LEU A 10 12.47 25.19 -9.50
CA LEU A 10 12.46 25.41 -8.06
C LEU A 10 11.95 26.79 -7.68
N LYS A 11 12.45 27.85 -8.35
CA LYS A 11 12.03 29.23 -8.11
C LYS A 11 10.55 29.46 -8.39
N ALA A 12 10.03 28.85 -9.47
CA ALA A 12 8.61 28.95 -9.83
C ALA A 12 7.69 28.29 -8.77
N HIS A 13 8.21 27.30 -8.05
CA HIS A 13 7.48 26.61 -6.96
C HIS A 13 7.84 27.19 -5.56
N GLY A 14 8.54 28.31 -5.48
CA GLY A 14 8.88 28.97 -4.20
C GLY A 14 9.78 28.14 -3.28
N THR A 15 10.64 27.29 -3.83
CA THR A 15 11.52 26.40 -3.06
C THR A 15 12.98 26.52 -3.51
N ASN A 16 13.87 25.77 -2.87
CA ASN A 16 15.29 25.70 -3.17
C ASN A 16 15.84 24.27 -2.98
N VAL A 17 17.04 24.03 -3.50
CA VAL A 17 17.67 22.70 -3.47
C VAL A 17 17.79 22.13 -2.06
N ARG A 18 18.19 22.93 -1.09
CA ARG A 18 18.35 22.50 0.31
C ARG A 18 17.03 22.04 0.90
N THR A 19 15.98 22.83 0.72
CA THR A 19 14.63 22.50 1.22
C THR A 19 14.11 21.21 0.59
N GLU A 20 14.28 21.04 -0.72
CA GLU A 20 13.84 19.84 -1.42
C GLU A 20 14.60 18.58 -0.97
N ILE A 21 15.91 18.68 -0.74
CA ILE A 21 16.71 17.55 -0.23
C ILE A 21 16.26 17.20 1.20
N VAL A 22 16.08 18.18 2.08
CA VAL A 22 15.60 17.93 3.45
C VAL A 22 14.21 17.31 3.43
N ALA A 23 13.32 17.78 2.57
CA ALA A 23 12.00 17.21 2.37
C ALA A 23 12.07 15.77 1.86
N GLY A 24 12.98 15.47 0.92
CA GLY A 24 13.21 14.12 0.41
C GLY A 24 13.74 13.18 1.49
N VAL A 25 14.71 13.60 2.29
CA VAL A 25 15.19 12.81 3.44
C VAL A 25 14.05 12.57 4.45
N THR A 26 13.23 13.59 4.73
CA THR A 26 12.08 13.45 5.63
C THR A 26 11.07 12.42 5.11
N THR A 27 10.70 12.51 3.82
CA THR A 27 9.83 11.51 3.18
C THR A 27 10.45 10.11 3.26
N PHE A 28 11.73 9.98 2.90
CA PHE A 28 12.42 8.69 2.94
C PHE A 28 12.37 8.08 4.35
N LEU A 29 12.71 8.84 5.39
CA LEU A 29 12.72 8.34 6.76
C LEU A 29 11.34 7.87 7.23
N THR A 30 10.26 8.50 6.75
CA THR A 30 8.89 8.11 7.13
C THR A 30 8.40 6.87 6.42
N MET A 31 8.95 6.53 5.23
CA MET A 31 8.51 5.38 4.44
C MET A 31 9.57 4.27 4.29
N ALA A 32 10.81 4.49 4.75
CA ALA A 32 11.91 3.51 4.61
C ALA A 32 11.62 2.15 5.29
N TYR A 33 10.66 2.09 6.21
CA TYR A 33 10.23 0.84 6.82
C TYR A 33 9.77 -0.22 5.79
N ILE A 34 9.34 0.22 4.60
CA ILE A 34 8.87 -0.70 3.55
C ILE A 34 9.95 -1.66 3.05
N ILE A 35 11.24 -1.27 3.15
CA ILE A 35 12.37 -2.13 2.78
C ILE A 35 12.47 -3.38 3.66
N PHE A 36 11.89 -3.35 4.86
CA PHE A 36 11.81 -4.48 5.79
C PHE A 36 10.43 -5.15 5.74
N VAL A 37 9.38 -4.35 5.69
CA VAL A 37 7.98 -4.83 5.76
C VAL A 37 7.59 -5.59 4.50
N ASN A 38 7.94 -5.11 3.30
CA ASN A 38 7.55 -5.77 2.06
C ASN A 38 8.19 -7.16 1.90
N PRO A 39 9.51 -7.35 2.09
CA PRO A 39 10.11 -8.68 2.08
C PRO A 39 9.52 -9.60 3.14
N SER A 40 9.23 -9.10 4.35
CA SER A 40 8.61 -9.87 5.43
C SER A 40 7.22 -10.39 5.07
N ILE A 41 6.39 -9.56 4.42
CA ILE A 41 5.04 -9.96 3.97
C ILE A 41 5.13 -10.97 2.83
N LEU A 42 5.93 -10.69 1.80
CA LEU A 42 6.01 -11.55 0.61
C LEU A 42 6.76 -12.87 0.88
N ALA A 43 7.62 -12.91 1.91
CA ALA A 43 8.20 -14.17 2.39
C ALA A 43 7.12 -15.16 2.88
N ALA A 44 6.00 -14.67 3.44
CA ALA A 44 4.86 -15.51 3.81
C ALA A 44 4.18 -16.17 2.59
N ALA A 45 4.38 -15.61 1.38
CA ALA A 45 3.96 -16.21 0.11
C ALA A 45 5.00 -17.19 -0.47
N GLY A 46 6.11 -17.46 0.23
CA GLY A 46 7.20 -18.29 -0.26
C GLY A 46 8.16 -17.60 -1.24
N MET A 47 8.10 -16.28 -1.35
CA MET A 47 9.05 -15.52 -2.17
C MET A 47 10.40 -15.38 -1.46
N PRO A 48 11.54 -15.44 -2.18
CA PRO A 48 12.87 -15.25 -1.60
C PRO A 48 13.04 -13.83 -1.02
N PRO A 49 13.22 -13.66 0.32
CA PRO A 49 13.22 -12.33 0.95
C PRO A 49 14.30 -11.39 0.42
N ASP A 50 15.50 -11.93 0.14
CA ASP A 50 16.63 -11.14 -0.35
C ASP A 50 16.35 -10.56 -1.75
N ALA A 51 15.75 -11.35 -2.64
CA ALA A 51 15.38 -10.89 -3.98
C ALA A 51 14.23 -9.87 -3.90
N VAL A 52 13.24 -10.10 -3.03
CA VAL A 52 12.15 -9.15 -2.78
C VAL A 52 12.66 -7.84 -2.21
N PHE A 53 13.65 -7.87 -1.30
CA PHE A 53 14.30 -6.67 -0.78
C PHE A 53 14.90 -5.83 -1.91
N VAL A 54 15.66 -6.47 -2.82
CA VAL A 54 16.24 -5.78 -3.98
C VAL A 54 15.14 -5.24 -4.90
N ALA A 55 14.12 -6.05 -5.21
CA ALA A 55 12.98 -5.62 -6.03
C ALA A 55 12.26 -4.41 -5.40
N THR A 56 12.08 -4.41 -4.07
CA THR A 56 11.47 -3.31 -3.32
C THR A 56 12.28 -2.02 -3.46
N CYS A 57 13.58 -2.08 -3.20
CA CYS A 57 14.45 -0.91 -3.31
C CYS A 57 14.50 -0.37 -4.75
N LEU A 58 14.61 -1.26 -5.74
CA LEU A 58 14.67 -0.87 -7.16
C LEU A 58 13.36 -0.23 -7.63
N ILE A 59 12.21 -0.84 -7.33
CA ILE A 59 10.94 -0.27 -7.79
C ILE A 59 10.60 1.03 -7.05
N ALA A 60 10.89 1.12 -5.76
CA ALA A 60 10.73 2.35 -5.00
C ALA A 60 11.61 3.46 -5.60
N ALA A 61 12.85 3.15 -5.98
CA ALA A 61 13.75 4.10 -6.62
C ALA A 61 13.26 4.50 -8.03
N LEU A 62 12.97 3.52 -8.89
CA LEU A 62 12.57 3.77 -10.28
C LEU A 62 11.20 4.47 -10.37
N GLY A 63 10.21 3.98 -9.62
CA GLY A 63 8.88 4.55 -9.56
C GLY A 63 8.90 5.99 -9.02
N THR A 64 9.62 6.21 -7.92
CA THR A 64 9.75 7.55 -7.32
C THR A 64 10.56 8.49 -8.22
N ALA A 65 11.63 8.01 -8.87
CA ALA A 65 12.37 8.81 -9.84
C ALA A 65 11.50 9.20 -11.05
N SER A 66 10.68 8.29 -11.57
CA SER A 66 9.73 8.60 -12.64
C SER A 66 8.71 9.65 -12.21
N MET A 67 8.17 9.57 -10.99
CA MET A 67 7.28 10.59 -10.42
C MET A 67 7.98 11.95 -10.32
N GLY A 68 9.24 11.96 -9.87
CA GLY A 68 10.02 13.20 -9.74
C GLY A 68 10.42 13.81 -11.07
N LEU A 69 10.96 13.02 -12.00
CA LEU A 69 11.53 13.52 -13.26
C LEU A 69 10.46 13.80 -14.31
N TYR A 70 9.45 12.94 -14.42
CA TYR A 70 8.42 13.05 -15.46
C TYR A 70 7.23 13.92 -15.04
N ALA A 71 6.70 13.70 -13.83
CA ALA A 71 5.57 14.47 -13.32
C ALA A 71 6.00 15.73 -12.56
N ASN A 72 7.25 15.80 -12.08
CA ASN A 72 7.78 16.83 -11.18
C ASN A 72 6.92 16.99 -9.92
N TYR A 73 6.55 15.87 -9.28
CA TYR A 73 5.76 15.80 -8.05
C TYR A 73 6.63 15.34 -6.87
N PRO A 74 6.46 15.93 -5.66
CA PRO A 74 7.19 15.55 -4.45
C PRO A 74 6.57 14.30 -3.80
N ILE A 75 6.25 13.27 -4.58
CA ILE A 75 5.53 12.08 -4.13
C ILE A 75 6.39 10.85 -4.41
N ALA A 76 6.55 10.03 -3.39
CA ALA A 76 7.27 8.77 -3.48
C ALA A 76 6.31 7.61 -3.76
N LEU A 77 6.83 6.62 -4.50
CA LEU A 77 6.16 5.37 -4.82
C LEU A 77 6.92 4.21 -4.21
N ALA A 78 6.19 3.22 -3.71
CA ALA A 78 6.76 1.97 -3.24
C ALA A 78 5.68 0.87 -3.21
N PRO A 79 6.02 -0.44 -2.97
CA PRO A 79 5.02 -1.50 -2.87
C PRO A 79 3.95 -1.20 -1.82
N GLY A 80 2.67 -1.32 -2.20
CA GLY A 80 1.53 -0.98 -1.36
C GLY A 80 1.22 -2.07 -0.33
N MET A 81 1.24 -1.74 0.97
CA MET A 81 1.10 -2.74 2.04
C MET A 81 -0.21 -3.50 2.01
N GLY A 82 -1.33 -2.85 1.72
CA GLY A 82 -2.64 -3.50 1.63
C GLY A 82 -2.68 -4.56 0.55
N LEU A 83 -2.17 -4.24 -0.63
CA LEU A 83 -2.09 -5.16 -1.76
C LEU A 83 -1.04 -6.25 -1.57
N ASN A 84 0.08 -5.95 -0.90
CA ASN A 84 1.07 -6.95 -0.53
C ASN A 84 0.47 -8.01 0.41
N ALA A 85 -0.31 -7.56 1.39
CA ALA A 85 -1.00 -8.45 2.32
C ALA A 85 -2.08 -9.28 1.60
N TYR A 86 -2.86 -8.69 0.71
CA TYR A 86 -3.81 -9.42 -0.14
C TYR A 86 -3.09 -10.46 -1.01
N PHE A 87 -1.99 -10.09 -1.65
CA PHE A 87 -1.16 -10.99 -2.43
C PHE A 87 -0.70 -12.21 -1.61
N ALA A 88 -0.04 -11.94 -0.45
CA ALA A 88 0.61 -12.99 0.31
C ALA A 88 -0.38 -13.88 1.08
N PHE A 89 -1.33 -13.27 1.78
CA PHE A 89 -2.19 -14.00 2.71
C PHE A 89 -3.48 -14.50 2.08
N VAL A 90 -4.02 -13.80 1.08
CA VAL A 90 -5.26 -14.21 0.42
C VAL A 90 -4.96 -15.00 -0.84
N VAL A 91 -4.29 -14.40 -1.84
CA VAL A 91 -4.12 -15.03 -3.15
C VAL A 91 -3.24 -16.27 -3.05
N VAL A 92 -2.09 -16.16 -2.39
CA VAL A 92 -1.18 -17.30 -2.22
C VAL A 92 -1.60 -18.17 -1.04
N GLY A 93 -1.82 -17.56 0.14
CA GLY A 93 -2.05 -18.31 1.38
C GLY A 93 -3.41 -18.99 1.45
N ALA A 94 -4.51 -18.28 1.18
CA ALA A 94 -5.87 -18.81 1.33
C ALA A 94 -6.41 -19.47 0.05
N MET A 95 -6.17 -18.85 -1.13
CA MET A 95 -6.64 -19.39 -2.41
C MET A 95 -5.70 -20.44 -3.00
N GLY A 96 -4.46 -20.60 -2.48
CA GLY A 96 -3.52 -21.64 -2.88
C GLY A 96 -2.84 -21.41 -4.24
N TYR A 97 -2.90 -20.22 -4.81
CA TYR A 97 -2.17 -19.89 -6.03
C TYR A 97 -0.67 -19.78 -5.75
N THR A 98 0.15 -20.07 -6.77
CA THR A 98 1.59 -19.79 -6.68
C THR A 98 1.85 -18.30 -6.68
N TRP A 99 2.93 -17.85 -6.05
CA TRP A 99 3.30 -16.44 -6.07
C TRP A 99 3.62 -15.94 -7.50
N GLN A 100 4.08 -16.81 -8.40
CA GLN A 100 4.28 -16.52 -9.82
C GLN A 100 2.96 -16.19 -10.51
N THR A 101 1.93 -16.95 -10.24
CA THR A 101 0.59 -16.71 -10.77
C THR A 101 -0.02 -15.42 -10.20
N ALA A 102 0.21 -15.17 -8.90
CA ALA A 102 -0.20 -13.92 -8.27
C ALA A 102 0.53 -12.70 -8.87
N LEU A 103 1.85 -12.80 -9.17
CA LEU A 103 2.58 -11.77 -9.91
C LEU A 103 2.03 -11.57 -11.32
N GLY A 104 1.63 -12.64 -12.00
CA GLY A 104 0.94 -12.57 -13.29
C GLY A 104 -0.36 -11.76 -13.20
N ALA A 105 -1.14 -11.94 -12.12
CA ALA A 105 -2.35 -11.16 -11.88
C ALA A 105 -2.06 -9.67 -11.62
N VAL A 106 -1.02 -9.35 -10.84
CA VAL A 106 -0.56 -7.96 -10.64
C VAL A 106 -0.09 -7.34 -11.96
N PHE A 107 0.63 -8.10 -12.79
CA PHE A 107 1.07 -7.64 -14.10
C PHE A 107 -0.10 -7.30 -15.01
N ILE A 108 -1.11 -8.17 -15.10
CA ILE A 108 -2.31 -7.94 -15.91
C ILE A 108 -3.07 -6.72 -15.38
N SER A 109 -3.24 -6.59 -14.06
CA SER A 109 -3.82 -5.41 -13.42
C SER A 109 -3.04 -4.14 -13.78
N GLY A 110 -1.71 -4.18 -13.72
CA GLY A 110 -0.83 -3.08 -14.11
C GLY A 110 -0.97 -2.68 -15.58
N CYS A 111 -1.08 -3.66 -16.48
CA CYS A 111 -1.35 -3.41 -17.90
C CYS A 111 -2.70 -2.72 -18.12
N LEU A 112 -3.76 -3.22 -17.46
CA LEU A 112 -5.08 -2.61 -17.51
C LEU A 112 -5.06 -1.18 -16.95
N PHE A 113 -4.36 -1.00 -15.84
CA PHE A 113 -4.24 0.29 -15.18
C PHE A 113 -3.51 1.32 -16.04
N LEU A 114 -2.43 0.89 -16.69
CA LEU A 114 -1.70 1.71 -17.65
C LEU A 114 -2.58 2.07 -18.86
N ALA A 115 -3.31 1.09 -19.42
CA ALA A 115 -4.20 1.32 -20.54
C ALA A 115 -5.30 2.34 -20.22
N ILE A 116 -6.03 2.19 -19.09
CA ILE A 116 -7.08 3.14 -18.72
C ILE A 116 -6.53 4.53 -18.43
N THR A 117 -5.30 4.62 -17.91
CA THR A 117 -4.63 5.90 -17.65
C THR A 117 -4.24 6.59 -18.97
N LEU A 118 -3.72 5.85 -19.93
CA LEU A 118 -3.39 6.37 -21.28
C LEU A 118 -4.63 6.89 -22.02
N PHE A 119 -5.77 6.20 -21.91
CA PHE A 119 -7.03 6.63 -22.50
C PHE A 119 -7.79 7.69 -21.69
N GLY A 120 -7.25 8.14 -20.55
CA GLY A 120 -7.87 9.14 -19.68
C GLY A 120 -9.15 8.67 -18.97
N LEU A 121 -9.41 7.37 -18.92
CA LEU A 121 -10.61 6.79 -18.32
C LEU A 121 -10.54 6.68 -16.79
N ARG A 122 -9.34 6.77 -16.19
CA ARG A 122 -9.14 6.62 -14.75
C ARG A 122 -9.98 7.61 -13.94
N GLU A 123 -9.98 8.88 -14.34
CA GLU A 123 -10.76 9.92 -13.65
C GLU A 123 -12.27 9.66 -13.73
N LEU A 124 -12.74 9.17 -14.88
CA LEU A 124 -14.16 8.82 -15.08
C LEU A 124 -14.59 7.69 -14.14
N ILE A 125 -13.74 6.65 -13.99
CA ILE A 125 -14.03 5.50 -13.12
C ILE A 125 -14.05 5.95 -11.67
N VAL A 126 -13.04 6.73 -11.22
CA VAL A 126 -12.97 7.22 -9.84
C VAL A 126 -14.17 8.09 -9.47
N ARG A 127 -14.63 8.95 -10.38
CA ARG A 127 -15.83 9.78 -10.17
C ARG A 127 -17.12 8.95 -10.12
N GLY A 128 -17.13 7.79 -10.78
CA GLY A 128 -18.29 6.89 -10.84
C GLY A 128 -18.54 6.10 -9.57
N ILE A 129 -17.61 6.10 -8.60
CA ILE A 129 -17.73 5.33 -7.35
C ILE A 129 -18.00 6.26 -6.18
N PRO A 130 -19.02 5.96 -5.35
CA PRO A 130 -19.41 6.77 -4.21
C PRO A 130 -18.25 6.99 -3.24
N GLN A 131 -18.17 8.19 -2.67
CA GLN A 131 -17.13 8.54 -1.70
C GLN A 131 -17.16 7.63 -0.48
N SER A 132 -18.34 7.27 0.01
CA SER A 132 -18.53 6.36 1.14
C SER A 132 -17.86 5.00 0.91
N LEU A 133 -18.00 4.40 -0.27
CA LEU A 133 -17.36 3.14 -0.61
C LEU A 133 -15.85 3.30 -0.76
N ARG A 134 -15.35 4.40 -1.35
CA ARG A 134 -13.91 4.66 -1.47
C ARG A 134 -13.24 4.78 -0.10
N THR A 135 -13.84 5.56 0.79
CA THR A 135 -13.41 5.70 2.18
C THR A 135 -13.44 4.35 2.90
N ALA A 136 -14.53 3.61 2.77
CA ALA A 136 -14.71 2.31 3.41
C ALA A 136 -13.69 1.25 2.93
N ILE A 137 -13.27 1.30 1.68
CA ILE A 137 -12.22 0.42 1.15
C ILE A 137 -10.89 0.67 1.88
N VAL A 138 -10.49 1.93 2.04
CA VAL A 138 -9.26 2.29 2.77
C VAL A 138 -9.33 1.81 4.22
N VAL A 139 -10.45 2.06 4.88
CA VAL A 139 -10.70 1.60 6.26
C VAL A 139 -10.65 0.08 6.36
N GLY A 140 -11.32 -0.62 5.46
CA GLY A 140 -11.36 -2.09 5.42
C GLY A 140 -9.98 -2.72 5.23
N ILE A 141 -9.17 -2.14 4.33
CA ILE A 141 -7.76 -2.54 4.14
C ILE A 141 -6.97 -2.29 5.43
N GLY A 142 -7.19 -1.16 6.11
CA GLY A 142 -6.58 -0.87 7.41
C GLY A 142 -6.95 -1.92 8.45
N MET A 143 -8.22 -2.28 8.57
CA MET A 143 -8.68 -3.34 9.49
C MET A 143 -8.11 -4.71 9.11
N PHE A 144 -8.00 -5.01 7.83
CA PHE A 144 -7.36 -6.23 7.34
C PHE A 144 -5.87 -6.29 7.68
N LEU A 145 -5.15 -5.18 7.54
CA LEU A 145 -3.76 -5.07 7.99
C LEU A 145 -3.62 -5.22 9.51
N ALA A 146 -4.57 -4.67 10.27
CA ALA A 146 -4.58 -4.78 11.73
C ALA A 146 -4.62 -6.23 12.21
N ILE A 147 -5.53 -7.06 11.66
CA ILE A 147 -5.62 -8.47 12.06
C ILE A 147 -4.36 -9.24 11.67
N ILE A 148 -3.76 -8.96 10.50
CA ILE A 148 -2.50 -9.56 10.06
C ILE A 148 -1.37 -9.17 11.01
N ALA A 149 -1.25 -7.89 11.36
CA ALA A 149 -0.23 -7.39 12.26
C ALA A 149 -0.33 -8.03 13.64
N LEU A 150 -1.52 -8.06 14.23
CA LEU A 150 -1.77 -8.66 15.54
C LEU A 150 -1.48 -10.17 15.55
N LYS A 151 -1.81 -10.87 14.45
CA LYS A 151 -1.46 -12.29 14.27
C LYS A 151 0.06 -12.48 14.15
N SER A 152 0.75 -11.65 13.36
CA SER A 152 2.20 -11.73 13.17
C SER A 152 2.96 -11.38 14.45
N ALA A 153 2.42 -10.49 15.28
CA ALA A 153 2.95 -10.18 16.60
C ALA A 153 2.69 -11.29 17.64
N GLY A 154 1.80 -12.25 17.35
CA GLY A 154 1.38 -13.28 18.31
C GLY A 154 0.44 -12.77 19.40
N ILE A 155 -0.09 -11.54 19.27
CA ILE A 155 -1.05 -10.94 20.21
C ILE A 155 -2.44 -11.56 19.99
N VAL A 156 -2.83 -11.82 18.74
CA VAL A 156 -4.05 -12.52 18.39
C VAL A 156 -3.69 -13.87 17.79
N VAL A 157 -4.33 -14.92 18.31
CA VAL A 157 -4.12 -16.31 17.88
C VAL A 157 -5.45 -16.97 17.55
N ALA A 158 -5.42 -18.04 16.74
CA ALA A 158 -6.62 -18.81 16.41
C ALA A 158 -7.22 -19.49 17.64
N SER A 159 -8.55 -19.52 17.72
CA SER A 159 -9.31 -20.23 18.76
C SER A 159 -10.47 -20.98 18.13
N PRO A 160 -10.61 -22.30 18.38
CA PRO A 160 -11.74 -23.07 17.81
C PRO A 160 -13.10 -22.59 18.29
N ALA A 161 -13.16 -22.01 19.51
CA ALA A 161 -14.43 -21.57 20.13
C ALA A 161 -14.88 -20.19 19.66
N THR A 162 -13.91 -19.25 19.45
CA THR A 162 -14.19 -17.83 19.23
C THR A 162 -13.55 -17.30 17.95
N LEU A 163 -13.01 -18.16 17.09
CA LEU A 163 -12.21 -17.87 15.90
C LEU A 163 -10.84 -17.26 16.25
N VAL A 164 -10.81 -16.25 17.12
CA VAL A 164 -9.60 -15.59 17.59
C VAL A 164 -9.64 -15.39 19.10
N THR A 165 -8.48 -15.40 19.74
CA THR A 165 -8.31 -15.10 21.17
C THR A 165 -6.98 -14.41 21.43
N LEU A 166 -6.80 -13.92 22.66
CA LEU A 166 -5.53 -13.32 23.09
C LEU A 166 -4.43 -14.38 23.16
N GLY A 167 -3.28 -14.07 22.57
CA GLY A 167 -2.08 -14.89 22.66
C GLY A 167 -1.38 -14.79 24.01
N ASP A 168 -0.29 -15.53 24.17
CA ASP A 168 0.51 -15.51 25.38
C ASP A 168 1.43 -14.28 25.41
N LEU A 169 1.07 -13.30 26.24
CA LEU A 169 1.80 -12.05 26.41
C LEU A 169 3.15 -12.19 27.14
N HIS A 170 3.42 -13.34 27.77
CA HIS A 170 4.69 -13.60 28.44
C HIS A 170 5.80 -13.98 27.44
N LYS A 171 5.45 -14.30 26.20
CA LYS A 171 6.45 -14.61 25.18
C LYS A 171 7.24 -13.35 24.80
N PRO A 172 8.60 -13.41 24.83
CA PRO A 172 9.43 -12.24 24.52
C PRO A 172 9.09 -11.54 23.19
N PRO A 173 8.82 -12.26 22.06
CA PRO A 173 8.43 -11.63 20.81
C PRO A 173 7.16 -10.78 20.92
N VAL A 174 6.15 -11.25 21.69
CA VAL A 174 4.87 -10.55 21.86
C VAL A 174 5.06 -9.27 22.68
N ALA A 175 5.81 -9.37 23.79
CA ALA A 175 6.14 -8.21 24.61
C ALA A 175 6.95 -7.17 23.84
N MET A 176 7.96 -7.61 23.07
CA MET A 176 8.77 -6.72 22.23
C MET A 176 7.93 -6.02 21.16
N ALA A 177 6.98 -6.71 20.52
CA ALA A 177 6.06 -6.12 19.57
C ALA A 177 5.18 -5.03 20.23
N ALA A 178 4.65 -5.29 21.43
CA ALA A 178 3.86 -4.30 22.17
C ALA A 178 4.68 -3.06 22.53
N ILE A 179 5.90 -3.23 23.00
CA ILE A 179 6.83 -2.12 23.29
C ILE A 179 7.14 -1.34 22.03
N GLY A 180 7.41 -2.02 20.90
CA GLY A 180 7.65 -1.39 19.61
C GLY A 180 6.49 -0.53 19.15
N PHE A 181 5.26 -1.00 19.32
CA PHE A 181 4.06 -0.24 18.98
C PHE A 181 3.93 1.04 19.82
N ILE A 182 4.08 0.92 21.15
CA ILE A 182 4.02 2.08 22.06
C ILE A 182 5.11 3.09 21.68
N LEU A 183 6.33 2.63 21.40
CA LEU A 183 7.42 3.50 20.99
C LEU A 183 7.11 4.25 19.70
N ILE A 184 6.57 3.57 18.67
CA ILE A 184 6.17 4.21 17.42
C ILE A 184 5.15 5.32 17.68
N VAL A 185 4.09 5.03 18.45
CA VAL A 185 3.03 6.00 18.77
C VAL A 185 3.58 7.21 19.52
N VAL A 186 4.46 6.99 20.49
CA VAL A 186 5.10 8.06 21.28
C VAL A 186 5.96 8.94 20.37
N LEU A 187 6.80 8.35 19.52
CA LEU A 187 7.66 9.10 18.60
C LEU A 187 6.83 9.87 17.55
N ASP A 188 5.76 9.27 17.04
CA ASP A 188 4.83 9.93 16.13
C ASP A 188 4.15 11.15 16.79
N LYS A 189 3.71 11.00 18.04
CA LYS A 189 3.14 12.12 18.84
C LYS A 189 4.11 13.28 18.95
N TYR A 190 5.40 13.02 19.10
CA TYR A 190 6.45 14.04 19.11
C TYR A 190 6.91 14.47 17.71
N ARG A 191 6.25 13.97 16.66
CA ARG A 191 6.57 14.28 15.25
C ARG A 191 8.02 13.96 14.88
N VAL A 192 8.56 12.89 15.43
CA VAL A 192 9.92 12.43 15.09
C VAL A 192 9.88 11.78 13.69
N PRO A 193 10.61 12.33 12.71
CA PRO A 193 10.69 11.71 11.39
C PRO A 193 11.25 10.28 11.49
N GLY A 194 10.59 9.33 10.82
CA GLY A 194 11.02 7.92 10.86
C GLY A 194 10.62 7.18 12.14
N ALA A 195 9.61 7.63 12.90
CA ALA A 195 9.10 6.96 14.09
C ALA A 195 8.90 5.45 13.89
N ILE A 196 8.31 5.04 12.75
CA ILE A 196 8.08 3.65 12.40
C ILE A 196 9.41 2.89 12.24
N LEU A 197 10.35 3.47 11.51
CA LEU A 197 11.68 2.88 11.29
C LEU A 197 12.45 2.70 12.61
N ILE A 198 12.42 3.73 13.46
CA ILE A 198 13.05 3.68 14.79
C ILE A 198 12.43 2.55 15.63
N GLY A 199 11.11 2.40 15.59
CA GLY A 199 10.41 1.31 16.28
C GLY A 199 10.87 -0.08 15.81
N ILE A 200 10.93 -0.29 14.49
CA ILE A 200 11.42 -1.56 13.90
C ILE A 200 12.87 -1.83 14.33
N VAL A 201 13.74 -0.84 14.19
CA VAL A 201 15.15 -0.98 14.57
C VAL A 201 15.30 -1.29 16.06
N THR A 202 14.55 -0.60 16.92
CA THR A 202 14.58 -0.84 18.38
C THR A 202 14.16 -2.26 18.71
N VAL A 203 13.05 -2.76 18.15
CA VAL A 203 12.60 -4.15 18.38
C VAL A 203 13.61 -5.15 17.82
N THR A 204 14.20 -4.86 16.66
CA THR A 204 15.25 -5.69 16.08
C THR A 204 16.48 -5.75 16.98
N VAL A 205 16.94 -4.62 17.55
CA VAL A 205 18.04 -4.59 18.51
C VAL A 205 17.69 -5.39 19.76
N MET A 206 16.49 -5.22 20.32
CA MET A 206 16.01 -6.01 21.45
C MET A 206 16.02 -7.52 21.14
N SER A 207 15.76 -7.91 19.90
CA SER A 207 15.72 -9.31 19.48
C SER A 207 17.08 -10.01 19.57
N PHE A 208 18.19 -9.28 19.48
CA PHE A 208 19.53 -9.83 19.71
C PHE A 208 19.76 -10.27 21.16
N PHE A 209 19.12 -9.59 22.10
CA PHE A 209 19.28 -9.89 23.53
C PHE A 209 18.26 -10.91 24.06
N PHE A 210 17.03 -10.85 23.53
CA PHE A 210 15.89 -11.62 24.05
C PHE A 210 15.25 -12.57 23.03
N GLY A 211 15.56 -12.43 21.73
CA GLY A 211 14.94 -13.19 20.64
C GLY A 211 15.85 -14.21 19.97
N GLY A 212 17.13 -14.30 20.38
CA GLY A 212 18.10 -15.27 19.81
C GLY A 212 18.58 -14.94 18.39
N ASN A 213 18.27 -13.76 17.84
CA ASN A 213 18.77 -13.32 16.54
C ASN A 213 20.28 -13.04 16.59
N LYS A 214 20.95 -13.26 15.45
CA LYS A 214 22.39 -12.98 15.30
C LYS A 214 22.60 -11.82 14.34
N PHE A 215 23.50 -10.92 14.70
CA PHE A 215 23.88 -9.81 13.84
C PHE A 215 24.71 -10.30 12.65
N ALA A 216 24.26 -10.01 11.42
CA ALA A 216 24.87 -10.48 10.18
C ALA A 216 25.77 -9.44 9.46
N GLY A 217 25.94 -8.24 10.06
CA GLY A 217 26.68 -7.13 9.46
C GLY A 217 25.78 -5.98 9.04
N LEU A 218 26.39 -4.84 8.67
CA LEU A 218 25.66 -3.63 8.25
C LEU A 218 25.60 -3.51 6.73
N PHE A 219 26.69 -3.79 6.05
CA PHE A 219 26.85 -3.59 4.62
C PHE A 219 27.27 -4.85 3.91
N ALA A 220 26.67 -5.09 2.75
CA ALA A 220 27.06 -6.15 1.81
C ALA A 220 26.79 -5.70 0.37
N ALA A 221 27.33 -6.43 -0.60
CA ALA A 221 26.90 -6.28 -2.00
C ALA A 221 25.40 -6.63 -2.10
N PRO A 222 24.63 -5.93 -2.96
CA PRO A 222 23.24 -6.23 -3.19
C PRO A 222 23.02 -7.70 -3.55
N PRO A 223 22.05 -8.39 -2.95
CA PRO A 223 21.69 -9.76 -3.33
C PRO A 223 21.21 -9.83 -4.80
N SER A 224 21.18 -11.05 -5.34
CA SER A 224 20.67 -11.26 -6.69
C SER A 224 19.15 -11.10 -6.75
N ILE A 225 18.64 -10.33 -7.71
CA ILE A 225 17.21 -10.22 -8.01
C ILE A 225 16.70 -11.38 -8.88
N ALA A 226 17.61 -12.15 -9.50
CA ALA A 226 17.25 -13.20 -10.47
C ALA A 226 16.16 -14.18 -10.02
N PRO A 227 16.05 -14.57 -8.71
CA PRO A 227 15.01 -15.49 -8.27
C PRO A 227 13.58 -14.96 -8.43
N THR A 228 13.38 -13.64 -8.51
CA THR A 228 12.04 -13.02 -8.65
C THR A 228 11.86 -12.27 -9.96
N PHE A 229 12.95 -11.91 -10.63
CA PHE A 229 12.92 -11.12 -11.85
C PHE A 229 12.25 -11.89 -13.00
N MET A 230 11.19 -11.31 -13.56
CA MET A 230 10.39 -11.87 -14.66
C MET A 230 9.83 -13.29 -14.40
N GLN A 231 9.62 -13.67 -13.14
CA GLN A 231 9.07 -14.97 -12.77
C GLN A 231 7.53 -15.00 -12.76
N LEU A 232 6.90 -14.25 -13.68
CA LEU A 232 5.44 -14.16 -13.76
C LEU A 232 4.87 -15.38 -14.53
N ASP A 233 3.83 -15.99 -13.98
CA ASP A 233 3.00 -16.96 -14.71
C ASP A 233 1.73 -16.27 -15.22
N ILE A 234 1.85 -15.67 -16.41
CA ILE A 234 0.72 -14.98 -17.07
C ILE A 234 -0.33 -16.01 -17.52
N SER A 235 0.10 -17.21 -17.96
CA SER A 235 -0.81 -18.25 -18.44
C SER A 235 -1.69 -18.78 -17.31
N GLY A 236 -1.13 -18.99 -16.13
CA GLY A 236 -1.87 -19.30 -14.91
C GLY A 236 -2.82 -18.19 -14.50
N ALA A 237 -2.37 -16.94 -14.61
CA ALA A 237 -3.16 -15.75 -14.29
C ALA A 237 -4.33 -15.47 -15.24
N LEU A 238 -4.37 -16.08 -16.42
CA LEU A 238 -5.50 -16.00 -17.37
C LEU A 238 -6.50 -17.15 -17.23
N LYS A 239 -6.21 -18.14 -16.39
CA LYS A 239 -7.07 -19.31 -16.20
C LYS A 239 -8.06 -19.08 -15.04
N GLY A 240 -9.37 -19.16 -15.32
CA GLY A 240 -10.43 -19.35 -14.30
C GLY A 240 -10.45 -18.28 -13.21
N GLY A 241 -10.77 -18.63 -11.97
CA GLY A 241 -11.05 -17.76 -10.83
C GLY A 241 -10.09 -16.60 -10.50
N ILE A 242 -8.90 -16.57 -11.07
CA ILE A 242 -7.91 -15.50 -10.83
C ILE A 242 -8.29 -14.15 -11.48
N LEU A 243 -9.21 -14.12 -12.45
CA LEU A 243 -9.72 -12.85 -12.99
C LEU A 243 -10.36 -11.97 -11.91
N ASN A 244 -10.95 -12.58 -10.88
CA ASN A 244 -11.44 -11.84 -9.71
C ASN A 244 -10.30 -11.19 -8.93
N VAL A 245 -9.16 -11.87 -8.83
CA VAL A 245 -7.95 -11.34 -8.19
C VAL A 245 -7.42 -10.14 -8.96
N VAL A 246 -7.37 -10.22 -10.30
CA VAL A 246 -6.99 -9.09 -11.17
C VAL A 246 -7.92 -7.89 -10.95
N LEU A 247 -9.24 -8.13 -10.91
CA LEU A 247 -10.22 -7.07 -10.65
C LEU A 247 -10.02 -6.41 -9.29
N VAL A 248 -9.72 -7.20 -8.26
CA VAL A 248 -9.47 -6.68 -6.90
C VAL A 248 -8.20 -5.85 -6.86
N PHE A 249 -7.07 -6.33 -7.41
CA PHE A 249 -5.86 -5.53 -7.54
C PHE A 249 -6.17 -4.22 -8.26
N PHE A 250 -6.84 -4.29 -9.40
CA PHE A 250 -7.20 -3.14 -10.19
C PHE A 250 -8.05 -2.10 -9.42
N LEU A 251 -9.12 -2.54 -8.74
CA LEU A 251 -10.01 -1.63 -8.01
C LEU A 251 -9.30 -1.02 -6.78
N VAL A 252 -8.58 -1.83 -6.02
CA VAL A 252 -7.86 -1.34 -4.83
C VAL A 252 -6.78 -0.34 -5.22
N GLU A 253 -5.97 -0.64 -6.24
CA GLU A 253 -4.98 0.29 -6.79
C GLU A 253 -5.61 1.59 -7.25
N LEU A 254 -6.74 1.49 -7.95
CA LEU A 254 -7.45 2.66 -8.47
C LEU A 254 -7.82 3.65 -7.36
N PHE A 255 -8.28 3.14 -6.21
CA PHE A 255 -8.70 3.99 -5.10
C PHE A 255 -7.53 4.47 -4.25
N ASP A 256 -6.66 3.56 -3.88
CA ASP A 256 -5.52 3.84 -3.01
C ASP A 256 -4.57 4.84 -3.67
N ALA A 257 -4.08 4.53 -4.87
CA ALA A 257 -3.16 5.39 -5.58
C ALA A 257 -3.77 6.76 -5.94
N THR A 258 -5.02 6.78 -6.44
CA THR A 258 -5.64 8.05 -6.85
C THR A 258 -5.96 8.91 -5.65
N GLY A 259 -6.48 8.33 -4.56
CA GLY A 259 -6.78 9.03 -3.31
C GLY A 259 -5.53 9.66 -2.71
N THR A 260 -4.47 8.87 -2.58
CA THR A 260 -3.19 9.30 -2.02
C THR A 260 -2.53 10.37 -2.89
N LEU A 261 -2.46 10.18 -4.21
CA LEU A 261 -1.91 11.18 -5.14
C LEU A 261 -2.65 12.51 -5.03
N MET A 262 -3.99 12.49 -5.01
CA MET A 262 -4.80 13.70 -4.86
C MET A 262 -4.59 14.36 -3.49
N GLY A 263 -4.58 13.58 -2.43
CA GLY A 263 -4.40 14.07 -1.05
C GLY A 263 -3.06 14.77 -0.85
N VAL A 264 -1.97 14.14 -1.28
CA VAL A 264 -0.62 14.70 -1.17
C VAL A 264 -0.42 15.90 -2.12
N ALA A 265 -0.90 15.80 -3.37
CA ALA A 265 -0.83 16.90 -4.34
C ALA A 265 -1.59 18.15 -3.86
N LYS A 266 -2.75 17.96 -3.21
CA LYS A 266 -3.50 19.05 -2.57
C LYS A 266 -2.68 19.72 -1.47
N ARG A 267 -2.06 18.94 -0.59
CA ARG A 267 -1.19 19.46 0.49
C ARG A 267 0.05 20.17 -0.04
N ALA A 268 0.60 19.70 -1.17
CA ALA A 268 1.73 20.32 -1.85
C ALA A 268 1.38 21.62 -2.60
N GLY A 269 0.09 22.01 -2.65
CA GLY A 269 -0.37 23.19 -3.39
C GLY A 269 -0.34 23.01 -4.92
N LEU A 270 -0.28 21.78 -5.40
CA LEU A 270 -0.25 21.45 -6.84
C LEU A 270 -1.65 21.34 -7.46
N LEU A 271 -2.69 21.39 -6.64
CA LEU A 271 -4.09 21.43 -7.06
C LEU A 271 -4.59 22.87 -7.00
N VAL A 272 -4.69 23.51 -8.17
CA VAL A 272 -5.38 24.79 -8.32
C VAL A 272 -6.85 24.49 -8.66
N PRO A 273 -7.86 25.24 -8.15
CA PRO A 273 -9.26 25.04 -8.50
C PRO A 273 -9.45 24.96 -10.00
N GLY A 274 -9.96 23.82 -10.50
CA GLY A 274 -10.21 23.55 -11.91
C GLY A 274 -9.02 23.06 -12.76
N LYS A 275 -7.80 22.96 -12.21
CA LYS A 275 -6.62 22.44 -12.94
C LYS A 275 -5.71 21.63 -12.04
N MET A 276 -5.55 20.36 -12.35
CA MET A 276 -4.49 19.52 -11.83
C MET A 276 -3.32 19.55 -12.82
N GLU A 277 -2.39 20.48 -12.64
CA GLU A 277 -1.23 20.53 -13.51
C GLU A 277 -0.44 19.21 -13.42
N ARG A 278 -0.17 18.61 -14.58
CA ARG A 278 0.65 17.39 -14.71
C ARG A 278 0.11 16.15 -13.98
N PHE A 279 -1.14 16.17 -13.50
CA PHE A 279 -1.72 15.03 -12.76
C PHE A 279 -1.74 13.75 -13.62
N ASN A 280 -2.08 13.86 -14.92
CA ASN A 280 -2.02 12.73 -15.84
C ASN A 280 -0.62 12.13 -15.95
N LYS A 281 0.45 12.94 -15.84
CA LYS A 281 1.83 12.44 -15.81
C LYS A 281 2.12 11.68 -14.52
N ALA A 282 1.60 12.16 -13.39
CA ALA A 282 1.72 11.46 -12.11
C ALA A 282 0.99 10.13 -12.13
N LEU A 283 -0.23 10.09 -12.71
CA LEU A 283 -0.99 8.86 -12.90
C LEU A 283 -0.27 7.86 -13.81
N LEU A 284 0.39 8.33 -14.88
CA LEU A 284 1.18 7.47 -15.76
C LEU A 284 2.43 6.93 -15.07
N ALA A 285 3.14 7.76 -14.30
CA ALA A 285 4.30 7.32 -13.52
C ALA A 285 3.94 6.23 -12.50
N ASP A 286 2.82 6.40 -11.81
CA ASP A 286 2.24 5.43 -10.88
C ASP A 286 1.88 4.11 -11.59
N SER A 287 1.14 4.18 -12.69
CA SER A 287 0.76 3.01 -13.49
C SER A 287 1.98 2.25 -14.06
N ALA A 288 2.98 2.98 -14.53
CA ALA A 288 4.22 2.39 -15.03
C ALA A 288 5.02 1.71 -13.90
N ALA A 289 4.96 2.24 -12.67
CA ALA A 289 5.61 1.64 -11.52
C ALA A 289 4.92 0.31 -11.11
N ILE A 290 3.59 0.20 -11.20
CA ILE A 290 2.87 -1.06 -10.97
C ILE A 290 3.34 -2.13 -11.95
N PHE A 291 3.33 -1.79 -13.24
CA PHE A 291 3.80 -2.68 -14.30
C PHE A 291 5.26 -3.11 -14.09
N ALA A 292 6.17 -2.16 -13.84
CA ALA A 292 7.59 -2.47 -13.63
C ALA A 292 7.84 -3.27 -12.34
N GLY A 293 7.08 -3.01 -11.26
CA GLY A 293 7.19 -3.72 -9.98
C GLY A 293 6.90 -5.21 -10.12
N SER A 294 5.86 -5.57 -10.87
CA SER A 294 5.53 -6.98 -11.13
C SER A 294 6.64 -7.70 -11.90
N LEU A 295 7.30 -7.04 -12.87
CA LEU A 295 8.46 -7.57 -13.60
C LEU A 295 9.69 -7.77 -12.70
N LEU A 296 9.92 -6.85 -11.75
CA LEU A 296 11.01 -6.95 -10.79
C LEU A 296 10.75 -8.04 -9.73
N GLY A 297 9.52 -8.53 -9.61
CA GLY A 297 9.16 -9.57 -8.65
C GLY A 297 8.73 -9.02 -7.31
N THR A 298 7.96 -7.94 -7.30
CA THR A 298 7.24 -7.46 -6.11
C THR A 298 5.78 -7.22 -6.45
N SER A 299 4.94 -7.14 -5.43
CA SER A 299 3.53 -6.83 -5.54
C SER A 299 3.31 -5.39 -6.05
N SER A 300 2.05 -4.99 -6.16
CA SER A 300 1.66 -3.69 -6.70
C SER A 300 2.31 -2.51 -5.99
N THR A 301 2.68 -1.50 -6.78
CA THR A 301 3.30 -0.25 -6.31
C THR A 301 2.25 0.85 -6.25
N THR A 302 2.29 1.71 -5.24
CA THR A 302 1.34 2.82 -5.06
C THR A 302 2.03 4.07 -4.55
N ALA A 303 1.35 5.22 -4.65
CA ALA A 303 1.80 6.46 -4.03
C ALA A 303 1.71 6.39 -2.50
N TYR A 304 2.72 6.90 -1.82
CA TYR A 304 2.81 6.86 -0.36
C TYR A 304 2.31 8.14 0.29
N ALA A 305 1.35 7.99 1.21
CA ALA A 305 0.80 9.09 2.00
C ALA A 305 1.85 9.77 2.89
N GLU A 306 2.89 9.05 3.28
CA GLU A 306 4.07 9.53 4.01
C GLU A 306 4.81 10.65 3.28
N SER A 307 4.63 10.76 1.96
CA SER A 307 5.13 11.91 1.18
C SER A 307 4.61 13.26 1.69
N ALA A 308 3.47 13.24 2.39
CA ALA A 308 2.94 14.43 3.06
C ALA A 308 3.91 15.01 4.11
N ALA A 309 4.74 14.19 4.76
CA ALA A 309 5.75 14.65 5.70
C ALA A 309 6.84 15.51 5.02
N GLY A 310 7.32 15.07 3.86
CA GLY A 310 8.25 15.87 3.06
C GLY A 310 7.61 17.14 2.52
N VAL A 311 6.34 17.08 2.11
CA VAL A 311 5.58 18.27 1.71
C VAL A 311 5.46 19.27 2.88
N GLN A 312 5.22 18.82 4.10
CA GLN A 312 5.21 19.63 5.30
C GLN A 312 6.59 20.23 5.62
N ALA A 313 7.66 19.50 5.31
CA ALA A 313 9.04 19.99 5.42
C ALA A 313 9.45 20.98 4.31
N GLY A 314 8.53 21.29 3.38
CA GLY A 314 8.72 22.30 2.34
C GLY A 314 8.95 21.74 0.93
N GLY A 315 8.86 20.43 0.71
CA GLY A 315 8.95 19.80 -0.60
C GLY A 315 7.80 20.23 -1.52
N ARG A 316 8.13 20.66 -2.74
CA ARG A 316 7.17 21.16 -3.72
C ARG A 316 7.39 20.62 -5.12
N THR A 317 8.55 20.01 -5.38
CA THR A 317 8.97 19.60 -6.71
C THR A 317 9.44 18.15 -6.75
N GLY A 318 9.67 17.64 -7.94
CA GLY A 318 10.21 16.31 -8.16
C GLY A 318 11.62 16.09 -7.61
N LEU A 319 12.35 17.13 -7.24
CA LEU A 319 13.67 16.98 -6.61
C LEU A 319 13.56 16.27 -5.25
N THR A 320 12.49 16.53 -4.48
CA THR A 320 12.14 15.77 -3.27
C THR A 320 12.04 14.26 -3.59
N ALA A 321 11.28 13.90 -4.61
CA ALA A 321 11.12 12.49 -5.02
C ALA A 321 12.44 11.88 -5.51
N VAL A 322 13.22 12.59 -6.33
CA VAL A 322 14.54 12.11 -6.79
C VAL A 322 15.48 11.87 -5.60
N THR A 323 15.44 12.72 -4.59
CA THR A 323 16.22 12.49 -3.35
C THR A 323 15.83 11.19 -2.66
N VAL A 324 14.51 10.91 -2.55
CA VAL A 324 14.00 9.63 -2.01
C VAL A 324 14.51 8.45 -2.85
N ALA A 325 14.43 8.56 -4.18
CA ALA A 325 14.88 7.51 -5.09
C ALA A 325 16.37 7.15 -4.90
N VAL A 326 17.22 8.16 -4.77
CA VAL A 326 18.67 7.95 -4.51
C VAL A 326 18.89 7.26 -3.16
N LEU A 327 18.14 7.61 -2.12
CA LEU A 327 18.24 6.97 -0.82
C LEU A 327 17.78 5.51 -0.87
N PHE A 328 16.73 5.16 -1.63
CA PHE A 328 16.35 3.76 -1.83
C PHE A 328 17.42 2.96 -2.57
N LEU A 329 18.11 3.55 -3.57
CA LEU A 329 19.26 2.89 -4.23
C LEU A 329 20.41 2.66 -3.23
N ALA A 330 20.67 3.63 -2.35
CA ALA A 330 21.68 3.46 -1.31
C ALA A 330 21.35 2.32 -0.34
N CYS A 331 20.05 2.07 -0.09
CA CYS A 331 19.60 0.96 0.77
C CYS A 331 19.91 -0.44 0.21
N LEU A 332 20.20 -0.59 -1.07
CA LEU A 332 20.61 -1.88 -1.64
C LEU A 332 21.83 -2.47 -0.92
N PHE A 333 22.70 -1.64 -0.39
CA PHE A 333 23.93 -2.06 0.29
C PHE A 333 23.74 -2.42 1.77
N ILE A 334 22.54 -2.20 2.35
CA ILE A 334 22.22 -2.57 3.73
C ILE A 334 21.39 -3.88 3.81
N SER A 335 21.47 -4.72 2.80
CA SER A 335 20.74 -5.99 2.72
C SER A 335 20.90 -6.91 3.94
N PRO A 336 22.08 -7.01 4.62
CA PRO A 336 22.19 -7.84 5.81
C PRO A 336 21.24 -7.41 6.94
N LEU A 337 20.94 -6.12 7.05
CA LEU A 337 19.99 -5.62 8.05
C LEU A 337 18.55 -6.09 7.75
N ALA A 338 18.17 -6.19 6.48
CA ALA A 338 16.84 -6.66 6.11
C ALA A 338 16.60 -8.12 6.53
N GLY A 339 17.63 -8.99 6.38
CA GLY A 339 17.56 -10.39 6.77
C GLY A 339 17.50 -10.63 8.28
N VAL A 340 17.86 -9.62 9.08
CA VAL A 340 17.90 -9.74 10.56
C VAL A 340 16.60 -9.26 11.22
N VAL A 341 15.77 -8.49 10.52
CA VAL A 341 14.52 -7.94 11.06
C VAL A 341 13.47 -9.03 11.21
N PRO A 342 13.08 -9.43 12.45
CA PRO A 342 12.09 -10.48 12.62
C PRO A 342 10.67 -9.97 12.33
N ALA A 343 9.74 -10.87 11.97
CA ALA A 343 8.35 -10.52 11.63
C ALA A 343 7.64 -9.76 12.77
N TYR A 344 7.91 -10.09 14.03
CA TYR A 344 7.34 -9.39 15.18
C TYR A 344 7.92 -7.97 15.39
N ALA A 345 9.00 -7.60 14.70
CA ALA A 345 9.50 -6.23 14.69
C ALA A 345 8.79 -5.37 13.61
N THR A 346 8.34 -5.98 12.53
CA THR A 346 7.56 -5.29 11.48
C THR A 346 6.07 -5.19 11.81
N ALA A 347 5.54 -6.09 12.65
CA ALA A 347 4.14 -6.13 13.03
C ALA A 347 3.62 -4.83 13.68
N PRO A 348 4.35 -4.20 14.64
CA PRO A 348 3.97 -2.90 15.20
C PRO A 348 3.80 -1.80 14.16
N ALA A 349 4.68 -1.79 13.15
CA ALA A 349 4.62 -0.83 12.04
C ALA A 349 3.34 -1.01 11.22
N LEU A 350 3.03 -2.25 10.84
CA LEU A 350 1.78 -2.59 10.13
C LEU A 350 0.54 -2.19 10.92
N PHE A 351 0.53 -2.45 12.23
CA PHE A 351 -0.59 -2.11 13.09
C PHE A 351 -0.75 -0.59 13.23
N PHE A 352 0.35 0.15 13.32
CA PHE A 352 0.33 1.61 13.34
C PHE A 352 -0.23 2.19 12.04
N VAL A 353 0.22 1.67 10.89
CA VAL A 353 -0.33 2.10 9.58
C VAL A 353 -1.82 1.78 9.48
N ALA A 354 -2.24 0.62 9.95
CA ALA A 354 -3.66 0.28 10.04
C ALA A 354 -4.46 1.33 10.85
N CYS A 355 -3.93 1.77 12.01
CA CYS A 355 -4.54 2.83 12.81
C CYS A 355 -4.65 4.16 12.05
N LEU A 356 -3.65 4.51 11.23
CA LEU A 356 -3.71 5.72 10.40
C LEU A 356 -4.78 5.60 9.30
N MET A 357 -4.94 4.43 8.69
CA MET A 357 -5.97 4.18 7.67
C MET A 357 -7.39 4.24 8.27
N LEU A 358 -7.58 3.79 9.50
CA LEU A 358 -8.86 3.87 10.22
C LEU A 358 -9.33 5.32 10.45
N ARG A 359 -8.44 6.28 10.39
CA ARG A 359 -8.80 7.70 10.51
C ARG A 359 -9.77 8.16 9.43
N GLU A 360 -9.76 7.54 8.26
CA GLU A 360 -10.68 7.83 7.16
C GLU A 360 -12.15 7.58 7.53
N LEU A 361 -12.46 6.83 8.61
CA LEU A 361 -13.82 6.66 9.11
C LEU A 361 -14.55 7.98 9.38
N THR A 362 -13.82 9.05 9.70
CA THR A 362 -14.37 10.38 9.94
C THR A 362 -14.94 11.04 8.69
N GLU A 363 -14.57 10.56 7.51
CA GLU A 363 -15.06 11.05 6.23
C GLU A 363 -16.36 10.37 5.76
N LEU A 364 -16.84 9.34 6.49
CA LEU A 364 -18.13 8.71 6.22
C LEU A 364 -19.27 9.64 6.64
N ASN A 365 -20.32 9.69 5.82
CA ASN A 365 -21.56 10.39 6.15
C ASN A 365 -22.41 9.52 7.10
N TRP A 366 -22.29 9.73 8.40
CA TRP A 366 -22.95 8.97 9.44
C TRP A 366 -24.46 9.27 9.54
N ASP A 367 -24.93 10.37 8.95
CA ASP A 367 -26.35 10.78 8.99
C ASP A 367 -27.20 10.06 7.92
N ASP A 368 -26.58 9.52 6.86
CA ASP A 368 -27.30 8.76 5.81
C ASP A 368 -26.98 7.27 5.90
N SER A 369 -27.96 6.47 6.37
CA SER A 369 -27.84 5.01 6.49
C SER A 369 -27.56 4.33 5.15
N THR A 370 -27.97 4.92 4.02
CA THR A 370 -27.71 4.37 2.67
C THR A 370 -26.25 4.56 2.22
N GLU A 371 -25.49 5.40 2.91
CA GLU A 371 -24.05 5.62 2.71
C GLU A 371 -23.22 4.90 3.78
N VAL A 372 -23.58 5.04 5.06
CA VAL A 372 -22.77 4.51 6.16
C VAL A 372 -22.85 2.98 6.26
N VAL A 373 -24.04 2.39 6.08
CA VAL A 373 -24.17 0.92 6.22
C VAL A 373 -23.34 0.15 5.20
N PRO A 374 -23.39 0.45 3.89
CA PRO A 374 -22.51 -0.20 2.93
C PRO A 374 -21.02 0.02 3.24
N GLY A 375 -20.67 1.21 3.73
CA GLY A 375 -19.31 1.53 4.16
C GLY A 375 -18.84 0.63 5.31
N VAL A 376 -19.64 0.53 6.36
CA VAL A 376 -19.34 -0.33 7.52
C VAL A 376 -19.29 -1.81 7.12
N VAL A 377 -20.21 -2.27 6.27
CA VAL A 377 -20.20 -3.63 5.74
C VAL A 377 -18.91 -3.89 4.95
N THR A 378 -18.50 -2.98 4.07
CA THR A 378 -17.23 -3.10 3.33
C THR A 378 -16.05 -3.26 4.30
N ALA A 379 -15.96 -2.37 5.29
CA ALA A 379 -14.86 -2.31 6.22
C ALA A 379 -14.76 -3.56 7.11
N LEU A 380 -15.91 -4.05 7.63
CA LEU A 380 -15.94 -5.22 8.51
C LEU A 380 -15.74 -6.54 7.75
N MET A 381 -16.30 -6.67 6.55
CA MET A 381 -16.22 -7.94 5.83
C MET A 381 -14.79 -8.27 5.38
N MET A 382 -13.91 -7.29 5.20
CA MET A 382 -12.50 -7.55 4.82
C MET A 382 -11.74 -8.35 5.88
N PRO A 383 -11.64 -7.93 7.14
CA PRO A 383 -10.95 -8.71 8.17
C PRO A 383 -11.71 -9.98 8.59
N PHE A 384 -13.06 -9.96 8.66
CA PHE A 384 -13.84 -11.10 9.13
C PHE A 384 -13.91 -12.25 8.12
N THR A 385 -13.85 -11.96 6.83
CA THR A 385 -13.73 -13.00 5.79
C THR A 385 -12.27 -13.27 5.41
N TYR A 386 -11.33 -12.54 6.01
CA TYR A 386 -9.91 -12.57 5.68
C TYR A 386 -9.66 -12.36 4.17
N ASN A 387 -10.50 -11.53 3.53
CA ASN A 387 -10.46 -11.31 2.08
C ASN A 387 -10.97 -9.91 1.69
N ILE A 388 -10.11 -9.11 1.08
CA ILE A 388 -10.45 -7.76 0.58
C ILE A 388 -11.55 -7.83 -0.49
N ALA A 389 -11.50 -8.84 -1.38
CA ALA A 389 -12.49 -9.00 -2.45
C ALA A 389 -13.92 -9.16 -1.91
N ASN A 390 -14.08 -9.91 -0.82
CA ASN A 390 -15.38 -10.12 -0.20
C ASN A 390 -15.90 -8.80 0.40
N GLY A 391 -15.05 -8.03 1.06
CA GLY A 391 -15.44 -6.71 1.57
C GLY A 391 -15.92 -5.77 0.46
N LEU A 392 -15.18 -5.71 -0.65
CA LEU A 392 -15.62 -4.96 -1.84
C LEU A 392 -16.97 -5.45 -2.34
N ALA A 393 -17.12 -6.75 -2.54
CA ALA A 393 -18.33 -7.35 -3.07
C ALA A 393 -19.56 -7.03 -2.21
N PHE A 394 -19.47 -7.30 -0.90
CA PHE A 394 -20.56 -6.99 0.04
C PHE A 394 -20.88 -5.50 0.08
N GLY A 395 -19.87 -4.64 0.03
CA GLY A 395 -20.06 -3.19 0.03
C GLY A 395 -20.81 -2.68 -1.19
N PHE A 396 -20.35 -3.05 -2.39
CA PHE A 396 -21.00 -2.61 -3.64
C PHE A 396 -22.41 -3.18 -3.78
N ILE A 397 -22.63 -4.45 -3.45
CA ILE A 397 -23.96 -5.08 -3.50
C ILE A 397 -24.90 -4.41 -2.50
N THR A 398 -24.47 -4.20 -1.25
CA THR A 398 -25.29 -3.55 -0.21
C THR A 398 -25.62 -2.11 -0.60
N TYR A 399 -24.65 -1.36 -1.13
CA TYR A 399 -24.87 0.01 -1.60
C TYR A 399 -25.94 0.06 -2.70
N ALA A 400 -25.76 -0.75 -3.74
CA ALA A 400 -26.70 -0.81 -4.86
C ALA A 400 -28.12 -1.23 -4.39
N ALA A 401 -28.20 -2.25 -3.54
CA ALA A 401 -29.48 -2.72 -3.00
C ALA A 401 -30.19 -1.64 -2.17
N LEU A 402 -29.48 -1.00 -1.23
CA LEU A 402 -30.08 0.05 -0.39
C LEU A 402 -30.55 1.24 -1.24
N LYS A 403 -29.77 1.72 -2.18
CA LYS A 403 -30.17 2.82 -3.08
C LYS A 403 -31.36 2.44 -3.93
N LEU A 404 -31.46 1.17 -4.39
CA LEU A 404 -32.60 0.68 -5.15
C LEU A 404 -33.88 0.68 -4.30
N PHE A 405 -33.85 0.04 -3.12
CA PHE A 405 -35.03 -0.15 -2.28
C PHE A 405 -35.46 1.13 -1.56
N THR A 406 -34.60 2.12 -1.40
CA THR A 406 -34.95 3.44 -0.83
C THR A 406 -35.39 4.47 -1.88
N GLY A 407 -35.50 4.07 -3.16
CA GLY A 407 -35.93 4.98 -4.23
C GLY A 407 -34.85 5.96 -4.72
N LYS A 408 -33.59 5.80 -4.25
CA LYS A 408 -32.45 6.63 -4.62
C LYS A 408 -31.62 6.05 -5.79
N ALA A 409 -32.17 5.12 -6.57
CA ALA A 409 -31.45 4.44 -7.66
C ALA A 409 -30.85 5.40 -8.70
N LYS A 410 -31.49 6.55 -8.92
CA LYS A 410 -31.03 7.60 -9.86
C LYS A 410 -29.76 8.32 -9.40
N GLU A 411 -29.43 8.28 -8.11
CA GLU A 411 -28.21 8.88 -7.56
C GLU A 411 -26.97 8.01 -7.81
N VAL A 412 -27.18 6.74 -8.14
CA VAL A 412 -26.09 5.77 -8.33
C VAL A 412 -25.56 5.84 -9.75
N HIS A 413 -24.27 6.08 -9.88
CA HIS A 413 -23.59 6.08 -11.17
C HIS A 413 -23.64 4.68 -11.82
N TRP A 414 -23.81 4.61 -13.13
CA TRP A 414 -23.93 3.33 -13.88
C TRP A 414 -22.78 2.36 -13.63
N MET A 415 -21.57 2.88 -13.41
CA MET A 415 -20.36 2.09 -13.10
C MET A 415 -20.54 1.27 -11.81
N THR A 416 -21.08 1.89 -10.76
CA THR A 416 -21.36 1.22 -9.48
C THR A 416 -22.34 0.05 -9.66
N TRP A 417 -23.35 0.21 -10.52
CA TRP A 417 -24.27 -0.87 -10.88
C TRP A 417 -23.56 -2.04 -11.57
N ILE A 418 -22.66 -1.76 -12.52
CA ILE A 418 -21.89 -2.80 -13.21
C ILE A 418 -21.01 -3.56 -12.20
N ILE A 419 -20.28 -2.85 -11.34
CA ILE A 419 -19.40 -3.49 -10.35
C ILE A 419 -20.22 -4.35 -9.38
N ALA A 420 -21.35 -3.85 -8.89
CA ALA A 420 -22.25 -4.60 -8.01
C ALA A 420 -22.81 -5.85 -8.71
N ALA A 421 -23.21 -5.75 -9.99
CA ALA A 421 -23.69 -6.88 -10.78
C ALA A 421 -22.60 -7.93 -11.03
N VAL A 422 -21.37 -7.52 -11.31
CA VAL A 422 -20.22 -8.44 -11.47
C VAL A 422 -19.95 -9.21 -10.18
N PHE A 423 -19.92 -8.54 -9.03
CA PHE A 423 -19.72 -9.21 -7.75
C PHE A 423 -20.92 -10.12 -7.37
N LEU A 424 -22.14 -9.70 -7.66
CA LEU A 424 -23.32 -10.52 -7.43
C LEU A 424 -23.28 -11.79 -8.29
N ALA A 425 -22.96 -11.65 -9.58
CA ALA A 425 -22.78 -12.78 -10.48
C ALA A 425 -21.69 -13.73 -9.98
N LYS A 426 -20.56 -13.20 -9.47
CA LYS A 426 -19.53 -14.02 -8.85
C LYS A 426 -20.08 -14.89 -7.73
N PHE A 427 -20.83 -14.33 -6.78
CA PHE A 427 -21.37 -15.10 -5.66
C PHE A 427 -22.40 -16.16 -6.10
N ILE A 428 -23.17 -15.87 -7.16
CA ILE A 428 -24.17 -16.83 -7.68
C ILE A 428 -23.50 -17.99 -8.40
N TYR A 429 -22.47 -17.73 -9.22
CA TYR A 429 -21.90 -18.75 -10.10
C TYR A 429 -20.66 -19.46 -9.54
N MET A 430 -19.88 -18.79 -8.68
CA MET A 430 -18.62 -19.33 -8.16
C MET A 430 -18.68 -19.68 -6.65
N GLY A 431 -19.80 -19.41 -5.97
CA GLY A 431 -19.87 -19.59 -4.52
C GLY A 431 -19.02 -18.57 -3.75
N GLY A 432 -18.83 -18.79 -2.47
CA GLY A 432 -18.05 -17.91 -1.59
C GLY A 432 -16.55 -18.19 -1.54
N GLU A 433 -15.96 -18.79 -2.58
CA GLU A 433 -14.52 -19.05 -2.65
C GLU A 433 -13.70 -17.80 -3.01
#